data_36a97584a13f8cba8e30654934810621
#
_entry.id   36a97584a13f8cba8e30654934810621
#
_cell.length_a   1.000
_cell.length_b   1.000
_cell.length_c   1.000
_cell.angle_alpha   90.00
_cell.angle_beta   90.00
_cell.angle_gamma   90.00
#
_symmetry.space_group_name_H-M   'P 1'
#
loop_
_entity.id
_entity.type
_entity.pdbx_description
1 polymer ?
#
loop_
_entity_poly.entity_id
_entity_poly.type
_entity_poly.pdbx_seq_one_letter_code
_entity_poly.pdbx_strand_id
1 'polypeptide(L)'
;MLPAYSQSGEHALFLGLPLGGDLETFVDSLEDKGYEVQTMSEATASLTGMFDGVQCIIEVHATPKSHTVHQVSVSFSEFMENEIARMLKYRQIKKQLKRKYSKWDYRREKALDEWSSPYARISLGTRRLPEHRYKTLYVWWQDRAGWETLQEELGE
;
A
#
# COMPACT_ATOMS: atom_id res chain seq x y z
N MET A 1 10.51 24.46 6.81
CA MET A 1 10.63 23.91 6.66
C MET A 1 10.46 23.25 6.60
N LEU A 2 10.32 23.22 6.72
CA LEU A 2 10.33 22.36 6.72
C LEU A 2 10.23 21.76 6.96
N PRO A 3 10.07 21.70 7.21
CA PRO A 3 9.97 20.85 7.34
C PRO A 3 9.72 20.23 7.18
N ALA A 4 9.39 20.39 7.28
CA ALA A 4 9.29 19.64 6.98
C ALA A 4 9.50 19.23 6.56
N TYR A 5 9.81 19.69 6.49
CA TYR A 5 10.05 18.98 6.14
C TYR A 5 10.50 18.19 6.18
N SER A 6 11.30 18.48 5.44
CA SER A 6 11.78 17.26 6.06
C SER A 6 10.68 16.30 6.46
N GLN A 7 9.56 16.76 6.65
CA GLN A 7 8.41 15.95 7.04
C GLN A 7 8.08 14.88 6.01
N SER A 8 8.26 15.16 4.75
CA SER A 8 7.98 14.18 3.70
C SER A 8 8.86 12.94 3.82
N GLY A 9 10.04 13.04 4.44
CA GLY A 9 10.91 11.90 4.66
C GLY A 9 10.49 10.99 5.78
N GLU A 10 9.48 11.36 6.54
CA GLU A 10 9.02 10.64 7.72
C GLU A 10 7.83 9.74 7.48
N HIS A 11 7.27 9.74 6.27
CA HIS A 11 6.09 8.95 5.92
C HIS A 11 6.25 8.25 4.59
N ALA A 12 5.60 7.10 4.47
CA ALA A 12 5.47 6.43 3.19
C ALA A 12 4.59 7.27 2.27
N LEU A 13 4.91 7.26 0.98
CA LEU A 13 4.12 7.98 -0.02
C LEU A 13 3.44 6.97 -0.95
N PHE A 14 2.13 7.09 -1.11
CA PHE A 14 1.36 6.34 -2.07
C PHE A 14 0.77 7.30 -3.10
N LEU A 15 1.19 7.18 -4.36
CA LEU A 15 0.80 8.10 -5.44
C LEU A 15 1.07 9.57 -5.06
N GLY A 16 2.16 9.81 -4.34
CA GLY A 16 2.52 11.13 -3.88
C GLY A 16 1.79 11.60 -2.63
N LEU A 17 0.88 10.78 -2.09
CA LEU A 17 0.11 11.12 -0.89
C LEU A 17 0.79 10.52 0.33
N PRO A 18 1.13 11.32 1.34
CA PRO A 18 1.76 10.76 2.54
C PRO A 18 0.76 9.98 3.38
N LEU A 19 1.18 8.80 3.85
CA LEU A 19 0.45 8.09 4.87
C LEU A 19 0.67 8.84 6.20
N GLY A 20 -0.07 8.47 7.22
CA GLY A 20 0.07 9.10 8.53
C GLY A 20 -0.96 10.18 8.80
N GLY A 21 -1.76 10.54 7.82
CA GLY A 21 -2.83 11.50 7.98
C GLY A 21 -4.18 10.83 8.21
N ASP A 22 -5.22 11.64 8.18
CA ASP A 22 -6.60 11.21 8.41
C ASP A 22 -7.15 10.36 7.25
N LEU A 23 -7.87 9.29 7.59
CA LEU A 23 -8.43 8.37 6.60
C LEU A 23 -9.36 9.07 5.60
N GLU A 24 -10.28 9.87 6.10
CA GLU A 24 -11.25 10.54 5.23
C GLU A 24 -10.57 11.46 4.21
N THR A 25 -9.61 12.25 4.67
CA THR A 25 -8.83 13.13 3.80
C THR A 25 -8.03 12.35 2.76
N PHE A 26 -7.45 11.24 3.19
CA PHE A 26 -6.67 10.39 2.27
C PHE A 26 -7.56 9.79 1.18
N VAL A 27 -8.74 9.31 1.57
CA VAL A 27 -9.71 8.75 0.63
C VAL A 27 -10.22 9.82 -0.35
N ASP A 28 -10.51 11.02 0.15
CA ASP A 28 -10.92 12.13 -0.71
C ASP A 28 -9.86 12.43 -1.77
N SER A 29 -8.59 12.38 -1.38
CA SER A 29 -7.49 12.60 -2.31
C SER A 29 -7.40 11.50 -3.37
N LEU A 30 -7.71 10.26 -3.00
CA LEU A 30 -7.75 9.16 -3.97
C LEU A 30 -8.92 9.32 -4.94
N GLU A 31 -10.06 9.77 -4.45
CA GLU A 31 -11.22 10.04 -5.32
C GLU A 31 -10.89 11.14 -6.33
N ASP A 32 -10.17 12.16 -5.92
CA ASP A 32 -9.72 13.23 -6.82
C ASP A 32 -8.80 12.69 -7.92
N LYS A 33 -8.15 11.57 -7.68
CA LYS A 33 -7.27 10.93 -8.66
C LYS A 33 -8.03 9.92 -9.56
N GLY A 34 -9.34 9.78 -9.36
CA GLY A 34 -10.18 8.94 -10.19
C GLY A 34 -10.52 7.57 -9.61
N TYR A 35 -10.16 7.31 -8.36
CA TYR A 35 -10.52 6.06 -7.71
C TYR A 35 -11.92 6.14 -7.13
N GLU A 36 -12.63 5.02 -7.14
CA GLU A 36 -14.03 4.96 -6.71
C GLU A 36 -14.17 4.17 -5.41
N VAL A 37 -14.76 4.78 -4.40
CA VAL A 37 -14.98 4.14 -3.09
C VAL A 37 -16.05 3.06 -3.22
N GLN A 38 -15.71 1.85 -2.76
CA GLN A 38 -16.63 0.72 -2.72
C GLN A 38 -17.20 0.53 -1.32
N THR A 39 -16.34 0.59 -0.32
CA THR A 39 -16.74 0.48 1.09
C THR A 39 -15.91 1.43 1.92
N MET A 40 -16.47 1.87 3.03
CA MET A 40 -15.75 2.72 3.96
C MET A 40 -16.30 2.53 5.38
N SER A 41 -15.39 2.37 6.33
CA SER A 41 -15.71 2.30 7.75
C SER A 41 -14.82 3.30 8.48
N GLU A 42 -14.82 3.25 9.81
CA GLU A 42 -14.01 4.18 10.59
C GLU A 42 -12.50 3.92 10.45
N ALA A 43 -12.12 2.69 10.15
CA ALA A 43 -10.71 2.31 10.12
C ALA A 43 -10.24 1.72 8.78
N THR A 44 -11.14 1.53 7.83
CA THR A 44 -10.76 0.96 6.53
C THR A 44 -11.57 1.57 5.40
N ALA A 45 -11.00 1.56 4.21
CA ALA A 45 -11.70 1.93 2.99
C ALA A 45 -11.23 1.02 1.86
N SER A 46 -12.14 0.69 0.95
CA SER A 46 -11.83 -0.09 -0.24
C SER A 46 -12.26 0.70 -1.46
N LEU A 47 -11.34 0.86 -2.40
CA LEU A 47 -11.58 1.62 -3.63
C LEU A 47 -11.17 0.77 -4.83
N THR A 48 -11.72 1.10 -5.99
CA THR A 48 -11.32 0.46 -7.25
C THR A 48 -10.88 1.53 -8.23
N GLY A 49 -10.03 1.13 -9.16
CA GLY A 49 -9.56 2.02 -10.21
C GLY A 49 -8.34 1.44 -10.92
N MET A 50 -7.78 2.23 -11.80
CA MET A 50 -6.61 1.82 -12.56
C MET A 50 -5.34 2.20 -11.83
N PHE A 51 -4.47 1.24 -11.63
CA PHE A 51 -3.14 1.44 -11.07
C PHE A 51 -2.14 0.79 -12.00
N ASP A 52 -1.18 1.58 -12.48
CA ASP A 52 -0.16 1.10 -13.42
C ASP A 52 -0.80 0.44 -14.66
N GLY A 53 -1.88 1.05 -15.16
CA GLY A 53 -2.58 0.59 -16.35
C GLY A 53 -3.46 -0.64 -16.16
N VAL A 54 -3.68 -1.06 -14.93
CA VAL A 54 -4.41 -2.30 -14.62
C VAL A 54 -5.51 -2.01 -13.61
N GLN A 55 -6.64 -2.65 -13.77
CA GLN A 55 -7.75 -2.56 -12.82
C GLN A 55 -7.33 -3.20 -11.50
N CYS A 56 -7.47 -2.45 -10.42
CA CYS A 56 -7.00 -2.86 -9.09
C CYS A 56 -8.03 -2.55 -8.01
N ILE A 57 -7.84 -3.23 -6.87
CA ILE A 57 -8.55 -2.93 -5.64
C ILE A 57 -7.53 -2.32 -4.70
N ILE A 58 -7.85 -1.14 -4.17
CA ILE A 58 -7.00 -0.45 -3.22
C ILE A 58 -7.67 -0.50 -1.85
N GLU A 59 -6.92 -0.95 -0.85
CA GLU A 59 -7.41 -0.97 0.52
C GLU A 59 -6.56 -0.03 1.37
N VAL A 60 -7.23 0.84 2.12
CA VAL A 60 -6.58 1.80 3.02
C VAL A 60 -6.93 1.39 4.43
N HIS A 61 -5.92 1.24 5.27
CA HIS A 61 -6.09 0.85 6.67
C HIS A 61 -5.64 1.96 7.60
N ALA A 62 -6.49 2.28 8.57
CA ALA A 62 -6.24 3.34 9.55
C ALA A 62 -6.36 2.79 10.95
N THR A 63 -5.87 3.55 11.93
CA THR A 63 -5.93 3.16 13.33
C THR A 63 -7.37 3.28 13.85
N PRO A 64 -7.77 2.44 14.83
CA PRO A 64 -9.17 2.41 15.28
C PRO A 64 -9.64 3.64 16.05
N LYS A 65 -8.75 4.37 16.70
CA LYS A 65 -9.13 5.52 17.52
C LYS A 65 -8.88 6.85 16.82
N SER A 66 -7.66 7.10 16.38
CA SER A 66 -7.32 8.37 15.73
C SER A 66 -7.55 8.38 14.23
N HIS A 67 -7.88 7.22 13.63
CA HIS A 67 -8.12 7.06 12.20
C HIS A 67 -6.94 7.51 11.34
N THR A 68 -5.73 7.22 11.84
CA THR A 68 -4.48 7.55 11.15
C THR A 68 -4.13 6.46 10.14
N VAL A 69 -3.95 6.84 8.89
CA VAL A 69 -3.62 5.89 7.83
C VAL A 69 -2.22 5.32 8.06
N HIS A 70 -2.12 4.00 8.20
CA HIS A 70 -0.84 3.34 8.40
C HIS A 70 -0.46 2.37 7.29
N GLN A 71 -1.39 1.98 6.44
CA GLN A 71 -1.11 1.02 5.38
C GLN A 71 -2.05 1.20 4.19
N VAL A 72 -1.49 1.07 3.00
CA VAL A 72 -2.26 1.01 1.75
C VAL A 72 -1.81 -0.23 1.00
N SER A 73 -2.76 -1.03 0.50
CA SER A 73 -2.45 -2.17 -0.35
C SER A 73 -3.15 -2.06 -1.69
N VAL A 74 -2.49 -2.56 -2.73
CA VAL A 74 -3.03 -2.62 -4.09
C VAL A 74 -3.03 -4.09 -4.52
N SER A 75 -4.20 -4.61 -4.90
CA SER A 75 -4.35 -5.98 -5.36
C SER A 75 -4.72 -5.99 -6.84
N PHE A 76 -3.98 -6.76 -7.63
CA PHE A 76 -4.17 -6.85 -9.09
C PHE A 76 -5.04 -8.05 -9.42
N SER A 77 -6.35 -7.91 -9.21
CA SER A 77 -7.30 -9.00 -9.39
C SER A 77 -7.41 -9.47 -10.84
N GLU A 78 -7.08 -8.62 -11.79
CA GLU A 78 -7.20 -8.92 -13.21
C GLU A 78 -6.33 -10.11 -13.66
N PHE A 79 -5.26 -10.41 -12.93
CA PHE A 79 -4.33 -11.48 -13.29
C PHE A 79 -4.46 -12.74 -12.45
N MET A 80 -5.53 -12.86 -11.66
CA MET A 80 -5.70 -14.01 -10.77
C MET A 80 -5.74 -15.34 -11.50
N GLU A 81 -6.42 -15.40 -12.63
CA GLU A 81 -6.60 -16.64 -13.40
C GLU A 81 -5.52 -16.94 -14.41
N ASN A 82 -4.61 -16.01 -14.64
CA ASN A 82 -3.55 -16.17 -15.63
C ASN A 82 -2.18 -16.10 -14.95
N GLU A 83 -1.61 -17.27 -14.68
CA GLU A 83 -0.34 -17.36 -13.98
C GLU A 83 0.82 -16.69 -14.74
N ILE A 84 0.86 -16.86 -16.04
CA ILE A 84 1.93 -16.26 -16.85
C ILE A 84 1.82 -14.74 -16.83
N ALA A 85 0.63 -14.20 -17.05
CA ALA A 85 0.41 -12.75 -17.01
C ALA A 85 0.73 -12.18 -15.64
N ARG A 86 0.36 -12.90 -14.57
CA ARG A 86 0.68 -12.48 -13.20
C ARG A 86 2.18 -12.44 -12.98
N MET A 87 2.91 -13.44 -13.46
CA MET A 87 4.36 -13.49 -13.32
C MET A 87 5.04 -12.35 -14.08
N LEU A 88 4.57 -12.04 -15.28
CA LEU A 88 5.11 -10.93 -16.08
C LEU A 88 4.85 -9.60 -15.39
N LYS A 89 3.65 -9.42 -14.84
CA LYS A 89 3.32 -8.20 -14.11
C LYS A 89 4.16 -8.09 -12.83
N TYR A 90 4.36 -9.20 -12.12
CA TYR A 90 5.22 -9.23 -10.95
C TYR A 90 6.62 -8.71 -11.28
N ARG A 91 7.21 -9.22 -12.36
CA ARG A 91 8.55 -8.81 -12.78
C ARG A 91 8.61 -7.32 -13.15
N GLN A 92 7.58 -6.83 -13.81
CA GLN A 92 7.49 -5.43 -14.20
C GLN A 92 7.44 -4.53 -12.96
N ILE A 93 6.57 -4.86 -12.02
CA ILE A 93 6.42 -4.08 -10.78
C ILE A 93 7.71 -4.13 -9.97
N LYS A 94 8.30 -5.31 -9.84
CA LYS A 94 9.55 -5.48 -9.11
C LYS A 94 10.64 -4.59 -9.67
N LYS A 95 10.75 -4.52 -10.99
CA LYS A 95 11.73 -3.68 -11.66
C LYS A 95 11.48 -2.20 -11.36
N GLN A 96 10.22 -1.77 -11.39
CA GLN A 96 9.86 -0.39 -11.09
C GLN A 96 10.18 -0.02 -9.64
N LEU A 97 9.85 -0.92 -8.70
CA LEU A 97 10.11 -0.68 -7.28
C LEU A 97 11.61 -0.66 -6.98
N LYS A 98 12.39 -1.55 -7.60
CA LYS A 98 13.84 -1.55 -7.45
C LYS A 98 14.45 -0.24 -7.91
N ARG A 99 13.92 0.34 -8.99
CA ARG A 99 14.40 1.61 -9.51
C ARG A 99 14.01 2.76 -8.58
N LYS A 100 12.75 2.79 -8.18
CA LYS A 100 12.21 3.86 -7.34
C LYS A 100 12.83 3.89 -5.94
N TYR A 101 13.03 2.71 -5.37
CA TYR A 101 13.55 2.57 -3.99
C TYR A 101 14.98 2.03 -3.99
N SER A 102 15.79 2.42 -4.98
CA SER A 102 17.15 1.91 -5.13
C SER A 102 18.08 2.21 -3.96
N LYS A 103 17.77 3.25 -3.17
CA LYS A 103 18.58 3.63 -2.01
C LYS A 103 18.06 3.04 -0.70
N TRP A 104 16.97 2.29 -0.75
CA TRP A 104 16.39 1.65 0.41
C TRP A 104 16.99 0.26 0.58
N ASP A 105 16.90 -0.30 1.79
CA ASP A 105 17.33 -1.66 2.05
C ASP A 105 16.38 -2.64 1.38
N TYR A 106 16.93 -3.52 0.57
CA TYR A 106 16.15 -4.53 -0.13
C TYR A 106 16.42 -5.91 0.48
N ARG A 107 15.36 -6.68 0.68
CA ARG A 107 15.44 -8.04 1.16
C ARG A 107 14.36 -8.89 0.52
N ARG A 108 14.69 -10.15 0.24
CA ARG A 108 13.70 -11.12 -0.23
C ARG A 108 13.68 -12.29 0.75
N GLU A 109 12.51 -12.60 1.27
CA GLU A 109 12.31 -13.69 2.21
C GLU A 109 10.94 -14.32 2.01
N LYS A 110 10.89 -15.65 1.90
CA LYS A 110 9.64 -16.41 1.72
C LYS A 110 8.77 -15.88 0.56
N ALA A 111 9.40 -15.63 -0.57
CA ALA A 111 8.74 -15.13 -1.77
C ALA A 111 8.13 -13.73 -1.63
N LEU A 112 8.60 -12.98 -0.64
CA LEU A 112 8.19 -11.60 -0.42
C LEU A 112 9.38 -10.69 -0.69
N ASP A 113 9.19 -9.71 -1.58
CA ASP A 113 10.19 -8.69 -1.83
C ASP A 113 9.87 -7.48 -0.95
N GLU A 114 10.88 -6.92 -0.31
CA GLU A 114 10.68 -5.85 0.66
C GLU A 114 11.74 -4.77 0.51
N TRP A 115 11.32 -3.53 0.46
CA TRP A 115 12.18 -2.34 0.45
C TRP A 115 11.86 -1.54 1.70
N SER A 116 12.87 -1.25 2.51
CA SER A 116 12.63 -0.57 3.77
C SER A 116 13.57 0.62 3.97
N SER A 117 13.04 1.60 4.69
CA SER A 117 13.75 2.77 5.16
C SER A 117 13.40 2.97 6.64
N PRO A 118 14.02 3.92 7.35
CA PRO A 118 13.66 4.15 8.75
C PRO A 118 12.19 4.55 8.97
N TYR A 119 11.50 5.07 7.94
CA TYR A 119 10.14 5.57 8.11
C TYR A 119 9.07 4.81 7.34
N ALA A 120 9.45 3.86 6.47
CA ALA A 120 8.47 3.18 5.62
C ALA A 120 8.95 1.83 5.12
N ARG A 121 8.00 1.00 4.69
CA ARG A 121 8.28 -0.30 4.11
C ARG A 121 7.34 -0.52 2.93
N ILE A 122 7.90 -0.99 1.81
CA ILE A 122 7.12 -1.36 0.62
C ILE A 122 7.32 -2.86 0.42
N SER A 123 6.24 -3.61 0.24
CA SER A 123 6.32 -5.05 0.05
C SER A 123 5.57 -5.49 -1.21
N LEU A 124 6.14 -6.45 -1.92
CA LEU A 124 5.57 -7.01 -3.14
C LEU A 124 5.50 -8.52 -2.99
N GLY A 125 4.33 -9.09 -3.21
CA GLY A 125 4.16 -10.53 -3.10
C GLY A 125 2.90 -11.03 -3.74
N THR A 126 2.66 -12.33 -3.57
CA THR A 126 1.42 -12.97 -4.01
C THR A 126 0.83 -13.70 -2.82
N ARG A 127 -0.50 -13.77 -2.78
CA ARG A 127 -1.17 -14.55 -1.76
C ARG A 127 -2.41 -15.20 -2.36
N ARG A 128 -2.79 -16.33 -1.79
CA ARG A 128 -4.02 -17.00 -2.15
C ARG A 128 -5.12 -16.50 -1.21
N LEU A 129 -6.18 -15.99 -1.80
CA LEU A 129 -7.33 -15.58 -1.01
C LEU A 129 -8.10 -16.83 -0.57
N PRO A 130 -8.72 -16.85 0.63
CA PRO A 130 -9.35 -18.05 1.18
C PRO A 130 -10.38 -18.72 0.28
N GLU A 131 -11.13 -17.95 -0.48
CA GLU A 131 -12.19 -18.46 -1.34
C GLU A 131 -11.79 -18.59 -2.81
N HIS A 132 -10.50 -18.39 -3.10
CA HIS A 132 -10.03 -18.39 -4.48
C HIS A 132 -8.99 -19.44 -4.73
N ARG A 133 -9.07 -20.02 -5.93
CA ARG A 133 -8.16 -21.03 -6.43
C ARG A 133 -6.81 -20.44 -6.79
N TYR A 134 -6.80 -19.16 -7.16
CA TYR A 134 -5.63 -18.49 -7.72
C TYR A 134 -5.01 -17.51 -6.75
N LYS A 135 -3.73 -17.24 -6.95
CA LYS A 135 -3.01 -16.27 -6.15
C LYS A 135 -3.26 -14.87 -6.67
N THR A 136 -3.28 -13.91 -5.78
CA THR A 136 -3.40 -12.49 -6.11
C THR A 136 -2.05 -11.81 -5.93
N LEU A 137 -1.65 -11.06 -6.94
CA LEU A 137 -0.46 -10.21 -6.87
C LEU A 137 -0.84 -8.93 -6.12
N TYR A 138 -0.03 -8.54 -5.15
CA TYR A 138 -0.30 -7.34 -4.38
C TYR A 138 0.98 -6.62 -3.97
N VAL A 139 0.84 -5.30 -3.77
CA VAL A 139 1.89 -4.43 -3.25
C VAL A 139 1.29 -3.68 -2.07
N TRP A 140 2.05 -3.50 -0.99
CA TRP A 140 1.55 -2.65 0.09
C TRP A 140 2.63 -1.70 0.59
N TRP A 141 2.15 -0.55 1.05
CA TRP A 141 2.95 0.51 1.62
C TRP A 141 2.60 0.62 3.09
N GLN A 142 3.59 0.55 3.96
CA GLN A 142 3.40 0.68 5.40
C GLN A 142 4.17 1.89 5.90
N ASP A 143 3.52 2.67 6.76
CA ASP A 143 4.11 3.85 7.39
C ASP A 143 4.53 3.51 8.80
N ARG A 144 5.79 3.78 9.16
CA ARG A 144 6.29 3.43 10.47
C ARG A 144 5.60 4.20 11.59
N ALA A 145 5.48 5.52 11.43
CA ALA A 145 4.81 6.33 12.44
C ALA A 145 3.35 5.90 12.63
N GLY A 146 2.65 5.61 11.52
CA GLY A 146 1.29 5.10 11.59
C GLY A 146 1.20 3.74 12.26
N TRP A 147 2.15 2.86 11.98
CA TRP A 147 2.23 1.55 12.61
C TRP A 147 2.44 1.68 14.12
N GLU A 148 3.33 2.58 14.54
CA GLU A 148 3.55 2.83 15.97
C GLU A 148 2.31 3.36 16.66
N THR A 149 1.57 4.26 15.99
CA THR A 149 0.29 4.75 16.50
C THR A 149 -0.70 3.60 16.66
N LEU A 150 -0.76 2.69 15.68
CA LEU A 150 -1.62 1.51 15.75
C LEU A 150 -1.27 0.66 16.97
N GLN A 151 0.01 0.40 17.21
CA GLN A 151 0.45 -0.40 18.34
C GLN A 151 0.07 0.24 19.68
N GLU A 152 0.22 1.56 19.78
CA GLU A 152 -0.17 2.29 20.97
C GLU A 152 -1.68 2.18 21.21
N GLU A 153 -2.48 2.35 20.16
CA GLU A 153 -3.94 2.29 20.31
C GLU A 153 -4.43 0.88 20.64
N LEU A 154 -3.77 -0.14 20.10
CA LEU A 154 -4.13 -1.53 20.40
C LEU A 154 -3.67 -1.96 21.80
N GLY A 155 -2.62 -1.34 22.32
CA GLY A 155 -2.10 -1.63 23.64
C GLY A 155 -2.89 -1.03 24.78
N GLU A 156 -3.77 -0.13 24.44
CA GLU A 156 -4.66 0.48 25.44
C GLU A 156 -5.88 -0.44 25.67
#